data_ed79b1169ffb24a064a23a8c06c7e9cc
#
_entry.id   ed79b1169ffb24a064a23a8c06c7e9cc
#
_cell.length_a   1.000
_cell.length_b   1.000
_cell.length_c   1.000
_cell.angle_alpha   90.00
_cell.angle_beta   90.00
_cell.angle_gamma   90.00
#
_symmetry.space_group_name_H-M   'P 1'
#
loop_
_entity.id
_entity.type
_entity.pdbx_description
1 polymer ?
#
loop_
_entity_poly.entity_id
_entity_poly.type
_entity_poly.pdbx_seq_one_letter_code
_entity_poly.pdbx_strand_id
1 'polypeptide(L)'
;CVHATIVFVIYMTLGWSSVKYQFAYALTEILFLETVNYLEHYGLQRKKDEHDIYESINKMHSWNSLSSPVLFRIQRHSDHHAHSFRPYXILRRFDDAPYHPFEYLHSFVICLIPPLWFYTVNPRVEALRDLANGKKNNKNIYDFYRKFTAHDKTI
;
A
#
# COMPACT_ATOMS: atom_id res chain seq x y z
N CYS A 1 -3.55 12.03 30.01
CA CYS A 1 -3.37 11.27 28.75
C CYS A 1 -1.93 10.78 28.63
N VAL A 2 -1.72 9.50 28.26
CA VAL A 2 -0.41 8.83 28.23
C VAL A 2 0.65 9.64 27.47
N HIS A 3 0.33 10.13 26.26
CA HIS A 3 1.30 10.90 25.46
C HIS A 3 1.79 12.18 26.17
N ALA A 4 0.88 12.91 26.82
CA ALA A 4 1.26 14.11 27.57
C ALA A 4 2.19 13.77 28.75
N THR A 5 1.91 12.67 29.42
CA THR A 5 2.79 12.18 30.48
C THR A 5 4.18 11.83 29.95
N ILE A 6 4.26 11.11 28.82
CA ILE A 6 5.54 10.74 28.20
C ILE A 6 6.33 12.01 27.83
N VAL A 7 5.70 12.98 27.16
CA VAL A 7 6.36 14.24 26.79
C VAL A 7 6.84 15.00 28.02
N PHE A 8 6.04 15.04 29.07
CA PHE A 8 6.41 15.69 30.34
C PHE A 8 7.63 15.00 31.00
N VAL A 9 7.65 13.67 31.03
CA VAL A 9 8.79 12.89 31.57
C VAL A 9 10.05 13.15 30.73
N ILE A 10 9.94 13.12 29.41
CA ILE A 10 11.08 13.44 28.51
C ILE A 10 11.60 14.85 28.80
N TYR A 11 10.70 15.81 28.91
CA TYR A 11 11.09 17.20 29.22
C TYR A 11 11.84 17.29 30.54
N MET A 12 11.28 16.67 31.59
CA MET A 12 11.85 16.76 32.96
C MET A 12 13.19 16.05 33.09
N THR A 13 13.41 14.95 32.33
CA THR A 13 14.64 14.16 32.44
C THR A 13 15.70 14.52 31.45
N LEU A 14 15.33 14.89 30.19
CA LEU A 14 16.25 15.08 29.07
C LEU A 14 16.22 16.50 28.48
N GLY A 15 15.32 17.33 28.96
CA GLY A 15 15.22 18.73 28.57
C GLY A 15 14.47 18.98 27.27
N TRP A 16 14.33 20.27 26.93
CA TRP A 16 13.50 20.75 25.81
C TRP A 16 13.99 20.25 24.44
N SER A 17 15.29 20.08 24.27
CA SER A 17 15.85 19.59 23.00
C SER A 17 15.34 18.18 22.69
N SER A 18 15.25 17.30 23.69
CA SER A 18 14.74 15.93 23.53
C SER A 18 13.27 15.90 23.14
N VAL A 19 12.48 16.85 23.68
CA VAL A 19 11.07 17.00 23.27
C VAL A 19 10.97 17.35 21.79
N LYS A 20 11.83 18.27 21.29
CA LYS A 20 11.86 18.62 19.86
C LYS A 20 12.22 17.43 18.99
N TYR A 21 13.23 16.65 19.39
CA TYR A 21 13.60 15.41 18.67
C TYR A 21 12.46 14.40 18.66
N GLN A 22 11.75 14.25 19.79
CA GLN A 22 10.60 13.33 19.86
C GLN A 22 9.49 13.76 18.88
N PHE A 23 9.21 15.05 18.79
CA PHE A 23 8.20 15.54 17.85
C PHE A 23 8.65 15.34 16.39
N ALA A 24 9.91 15.65 16.07
CA ALA A 24 10.44 15.44 14.73
C ALA A 24 10.38 13.97 14.33
N TYR A 25 10.77 13.10 15.23
CA TYR A 25 10.73 11.64 15.03
C TYR A 25 9.29 11.16 14.79
N ALA A 26 8.36 11.57 15.65
CA ALA A 26 6.94 11.18 15.51
C ALA A 26 6.35 11.68 14.18
N LEU A 27 6.67 12.90 13.78
CA LEU A 27 6.23 13.44 12.49
C LEU A 27 6.79 12.60 11.33
N THR A 28 8.07 12.24 11.39
CA THR A 28 8.71 11.41 10.36
C THR A 28 8.03 10.04 10.26
N GLU A 29 7.73 9.41 11.39
CA GLU A 29 7.02 8.12 11.43
C GLU A 29 5.62 8.22 10.83
N ILE A 30 4.88 9.27 11.18
CA ILE A 30 3.53 9.51 10.63
C ILE A 30 3.60 9.69 9.12
N LEU A 31 4.51 10.53 8.63
CA LEU A 31 4.66 10.78 7.19
C LEU A 31 5.06 9.49 6.46
N PHE A 32 5.95 8.70 7.03
CA PHE A 32 6.37 7.41 6.46
C PHE A 32 5.17 6.46 6.37
N LEU A 33 4.42 6.31 7.46
CA LEU A 33 3.26 5.42 7.52
C LEU A 33 2.17 5.86 6.53
N GLU A 34 1.91 7.17 6.45
CA GLU A 34 0.89 7.69 5.52
C GLU A 34 1.34 7.55 4.07
N THR A 35 2.65 7.64 3.79
CA THR A 35 3.19 7.37 2.45
C THR A 35 2.98 5.89 2.08
N VAL A 36 3.24 4.98 3.01
CA VAL A 36 2.98 3.54 2.84
C VAL A 36 1.49 3.31 2.58
N ASN A 37 0.65 3.84 3.44
CA ASN A 37 -0.81 3.71 3.32
C ASN A 37 -1.32 4.26 1.97
N TYR A 38 -0.79 5.41 1.55
CA TYR A 38 -1.12 6.02 0.26
C TYR A 38 -0.74 5.10 -0.90
N LEU A 39 0.50 4.61 -0.93
CA LEU A 39 0.94 3.77 -2.05
C LEU A 39 0.16 2.45 -2.11
N GLU A 40 -0.21 1.89 -0.96
CA GLU A 40 -0.91 0.61 -0.89
C GLU A 40 -2.39 0.71 -1.31
N HIS A 41 -2.99 1.90 -1.29
CA HIS A 41 -4.42 2.05 -1.58
C HIS A 41 -4.76 3.04 -2.69
N TYR A 42 -3.76 3.70 -3.27
CA TYR A 42 -3.96 4.77 -4.24
C TYR A 42 -4.90 4.38 -5.39
N GLY A 43 -5.97 5.14 -5.54
CA GLY A 43 -6.89 5.05 -6.68
C GLY A 43 -7.85 3.86 -6.67
N LEU A 44 -7.69 2.91 -5.74
CA LEU A 44 -8.58 1.76 -5.62
C LEU A 44 -9.81 2.13 -4.79
N GLN A 45 -10.98 1.67 -5.21
CA GLN A 45 -12.24 2.06 -4.59
C GLN A 45 -13.14 0.86 -4.37
N ARG A 46 -13.82 0.82 -3.23
CA ARG A 46 -14.89 -0.14 -2.96
C ARG A 46 -16.18 0.36 -3.58
N LYS A 47 -16.93 -0.54 -4.16
CA LYS A 47 -18.26 -0.22 -4.71
C LYS A 47 -19.27 -0.11 -3.57
N LYS A 48 -20.29 0.70 -3.81
CA LYS A 48 -21.48 0.77 -2.95
C LYS A 48 -22.63 0.02 -3.59
N ASP A 49 -23.46 -0.57 -2.78
CA ASP A 49 -24.70 -1.20 -3.22
C ASP A 49 -25.85 -0.17 -3.30
N GLU A 50 -27.05 -0.65 -3.58
CA GLU A 50 -28.27 0.16 -3.70
C GLU A 50 -28.65 0.86 -2.38
N HIS A 51 -28.11 0.41 -1.25
CA HIS A 51 -28.38 0.96 0.08
C HIS A 51 -27.23 1.84 0.59
N ASP A 52 -26.31 2.25 -0.32
CA ASP A 52 -25.12 3.07 0.00
C ASP A 52 -24.14 2.38 0.95
N ILE A 53 -24.19 1.04 1.04
CA ILE A 53 -23.29 0.24 1.88
C ILE A 53 -22.09 -0.22 1.04
N TYR A 54 -20.87 0.01 1.54
CA TYR A 54 -19.65 -0.42 0.86
C TYR A 54 -19.50 -1.94 0.90
N GLU A 55 -19.09 -2.52 -0.23
CA GLU A 55 -18.74 -3.93 -0.30
C GLU A 55 -17.62 -4.28 0.71
N SER A 56 -17.57 -5.53 1.13
CA SER A 56 -16.51 -6.02 2.01
C SER A 56 -15.14 -5.88 1.36
N ILE A 57 -14.12 -5.60 2.16
CA ILE A 57 -12.74 -5.49 1.69
C ILE A 57 -12.32 -6.84 1.09
N ASN A 58 -11.72 -6.79 -0.08
CA ASN A 58 -11.24 -7.98 -0.79
C ASN A 58 -9.89 -7.66 -1.47
N LYS A 59 -9.33 -8.65 -2.16
CA LYS A 59 -8.00 -8.56 -2.77
C LYS A 59 -7.84 -7.46 -3.83
N MET A 60 -8.95 -6.85 -4.30
CA MET A 60 -8.91 -5.80 -5.32
C MET A 60 -8.76 -4.40 -4.73
N HIS A 61 -8.77 -4.25 -3.40
CA HIS A 61 -8.80 -2.95 -2.73
C HIS A 61 -7.46 -2.51 -2.16
N SER A 62 -6.38 -3.25 -2.51
CA SER A 62 -5.03 -2.83 -2.14
C SER A 62 -4.02 -3.32 -3.17
N TRP A 63 -2.95 -2.56 -3.32
CA TRP A 63 -1.87 -2.86 -4.26
C TRP A 63 -0.90 -3.86 -3.66
N ASN A 64 -0.54 -4.87 -4.43
CA ASN A 64 0.63 -5.69 -4.15
C ASN A 64 1.86 -5.09 -4.83
N SER A 65 3.03 -5.48 -4.38
CA SER A 65 4.29 -5.17 -5.05
C SER A 65 5.02 -6.46 -5.42
N LEU A 66 5.96 -6.32 -6.33
CA LEU A 66 6.87 -7.40 -6.67
C LEU A 66 7.68 -7.80 -5.43
N SER A 67 8.17 -9.01 -5.43
CA SER A 67 8.80 -9.63 -4.26
C SER A 67 9.95 -8.79 -3.70
N SER A 68 9.95 -8.65 -2.38
CA SER A 68 11.08 -8.10 -1.64
C SER A 68 11.28 -8.96 -0.40
N PRO A 69 12.44 -9.57 -0.20
CA PRO A 69 12.67 -10.42 0.96
C PRO A 69 12.75 -9.63 2.27
N VAL A 70 12.92 -8.31 2.19
CA VAL A 70 13.22 -7.46 3.37
C VAL A 70 11.97 -7.10 4.19
N LEU A 71 10.77 -7.20 3.61
CA LEU A 71 9.56 -6.60 4.18
C LEU A 71 8.56 -7.61 4.75
N PHE A 72 9.01 -8.76 5.23
CA PHE A 72 8.16 -9.76 5.89
C PHE A 72 6.88 -10.10 5.11
N ARG A 73 6.94 -10.04 3.77
CA ARG A 73 5.80 -10.28 2.86
C ARG A 73 4.67 -9.23 2.94
N ILE A 74 4.89 -8.07 3.53
CA ILE A 74 3.88 -7.00 3.54
C ILE A 74 3.51 -6.55 2.12
N GLN A 75 4.41 -6.77 1.15
CA GLN A 75 4.14 -6.53 -0.27
C GLN A 75 2.98 -7.39 -0.83
N ARG A 76 2.51 -8.39 -0.08
CA ARG A 76 1.30 -9.17 -0.38
C ARG A 76 0.09 -8.58 0.35
N HIS A 77 -0.07 -7.27 0.19
CA HIS A 77 -0.99 -6.45 0.99
C HIS A 77 -2.45 -6.83 0.76
N SER A 78 -2.79 -7.30 -0.44
CA SER A 78 -4.15 -7.71 -0.76
C SER A 78 -4.61 -8.93 0.07
N ASP A 79 -3.70 -9.87 0.39
CA ASP A 79 -4.06 -10.99 1.28
C ASP A 79 -4.14 -10.55 2.74
N HIS A 80 -3.31 -9.59 3.13
CA HIS A 80 -3.40 -9.00 4.47
C HIS A 80 -4.78 -8.36 4.70
N HIS A 81 -5.27 -7.59 3.73
CA HIS A 81 -6.60 -6.96 3.85
C HIS A 81 -7.75 -7.96 3.74
N ALA A 82 -7.64 -8.93 2.83
CA ALA A 82 -8.69 -9.94 2.67
C ALA A 82 -8.75 -10.90 3.86
N HIS A 83 -7.65 -11.08 4.59
CA HIS A 83 -7.53 -12.04 5.69
C HIS A 83 -6.67 -11.45 6.81
N SER A 84 -7.15 -10.42 7.48
CA SER A 84 -6.39 -9.62 8.46
C SER A 84 -5.83 -10.43 9.64
N PHE A 85 -6.45 -11.59 9.95
CA PHE A 85 -5.98 -12.49 11.01
C PHE A 85 -4.76 -13.33 10.61
N ARG A 86 -4.37 -13.32 9.32
CA ARG A 86 -3.28 -14.17 8.82
C ARG A 86 -1.91 -13.55 9.13
N PRO A 87 -1.00 -14.30 9.78
CA PRO A 87 0.36 -13.80 10.02
C PRO A 87 1.11 -13.50 8.71
N TYR A 88 1.95 -12.50 8.72
CA TYR A 88 2.73 -12.05 7.56
C TYR A 88 3.57 -13.15 6.89
N UNK A 89 3.83 -13.85 7.42
CA UNK A 89 4.61 -14.88 7.02
C UNK A 89 4.02 -15.81 6.07
N ILE A 90 2.84 -15.98 6.27
CA ILE A 90 2.14 -16.94 5.43
C ILE A 90 1.20 -16.26 4.44
N LEU A 91 1.33 -14.96 4.23
CA LEU A 91 0.53 -14.22 3.25
C LEU A 91 0.70 -14.82 1.85
N ARG A 92 -0.42 -15.03 1.19
CA ARG A 92 -0.50 -15.63 -0.14
C ARG A 92 -0.35 -14.56 -1.22
N ARG A 93 0.05 -15.02 -2.37
CA ARG A 93 0.08 -14.22 -3.58
C ARG A 93 -1.22 -14.46 -4.35
N PHE A 94 -1.81 -13.38 -4.83
CA PHE A 94 -2.95 -13.43 -5.74
C PHE A 94 -2.52 -12.86 -7.09
N ASP A 95 -2.43 -13.71 -8.10
CA ASP A 95 -1.99 -13.30 -9.46
C ASP A 95 -3.01 -12.36 -10.13
N ASP A 96 -4.24 -12.34 -9.66
CA ASP A 96 -5.32 -11.49 -10.17
C ASP A 96 -5.61 -10.25 -9.32
N ALA A 97 -4.78 -9.97 -8.32
CA ALA A 97 -4.87 -8.73 -7.53
C ALA A 97 -4.11 -7.59 -8.22
N PRO A 98 -4.38 -6.33 -7.86
CA PRO A 98 -3.62 -5.20 -8.38
C PRO A 98 -2.13 -5.26 -7.99
N TYR A 99 -1.26 -4.91 -8.93
CA TYR A 99 0.20 -4.87 -8.70
C TYR A 99 0.78 -3.54 -9.13
N HIS A 100 1.66 -2.99 -8.30
CA HIS A 100 2.48 -1.85 -8.66
C HIS A 100 3.41 -2.17 -9.83
N PRO A 101 3.79 -1.16 -10.64
CA PRO A 101 4.76 -1.35 -11.73
C PRO A 101 6.17 -1.66 -11.24
N PHE A 102 6.45 -1.41 -9.98
CA PHE A 102 7.79 -1.51 -9.39
C PHE A 102 7.76 -2.33 -8.11
N GLU A 103 8.94 -2.72 -7.63
CA GLU A 103 9.11 -3.28 -6.30
C GLU A 103 8.73 -2.25 -5.24
N TYR A 104 8.45 -2.71 -4.03
CA TYR A 104 7.91 -1.90 -2.93
C TYR A 104 8.74 -0.65 -2.64
N LEU A 105 10.07 -0.80 -2.49
CA LEU A 105 10.94 0.34 -2.16
C LEU A 105 11.01 1.37 -3.31
N HIS A 106 11.01 0.88 -4.56
CA HIS A 106 10.97 1.78 -5.72
C HIS A 106 9.64 2.53 -5.77
N SER A 107 8.53 1.84 -5.51
CA SER A 107 7.20 2.48 -5.45
C SER A 107 7.15 3.55 -4.36
N PHE A 108 7.75 3.28 -3.20
CA PHE A 108 7.83 4.23 -2.11
C PHE A 108 8.58 5.52 -2.53
N VAL A 109 9.76 5.36 -3.15
CA VAL A 109 10.53 6.52 -3.61
C VAL A 109 9.77 7.31 -4.70
N ILE A 110 9.17 6.59 -5.66
CA ILE A 110 8.46 7.20 -6.78
C ILE A 110 7.21 7.96 -6.30
N CYS A 111 6.50 7.45 -5.27
CA CYS A 111 5.30 8.13 -4.78
C CYS A 111 5.61 9.46 -4.07
N LEU A 112 6.85 9.67 -3.63
CA LEU A 112 7.30 10.96 -3.12
C LEU A 112 7.51 12.01 -4.22
N ILE A 113 7.40 11.61 -5.50
CA ILE A 113 7.53 12.49 -6.67
C ILE A 113 6.19 12.45 -7.43
N PRO A 114 5.20 13.29 -7.05
CA PRO A 114 3.83 13.15 -7.54
C PRO A 114 3.67 13.11 -9.08
N PRO A 115 4.37 13.94 -9.88
CA PRO A 115 4.21 13.81 -11.34
C PRO A 115 4.62 12.45 -11.88
N LEU A 116 5.71 11.89 -11.35
CA LEU A 116 6.19 10.56 -11.77
C LEU A 116 5.26 9.45 -11.29
N TRP A 117 4.75 9.59 -10.06
CA TRP A 117 3.77 8.66 -9.49
C TRP A 117 2.51 8.60 -10.36
N PHE A 118 1.93 9.75 -10.66
CA PHE A 118 0.69 9.80 -11.45
C PHE A 118 0.91 9.27 -12.88
N TYR A 119 2.04 9.62 -13.49
CA TYR A 119 2.39 9.13 -14.82
C TYR A 119 2.48 7.60 -14.87
N THR A 120 3.03 6.99 -13.83
CA THR A 120 3.28 5.54 -13.82
C THR A 120 2.09 4.71 -13.31
N VAL A 121 1.31 5.24 -12.35
CA VAL A 121 0.29 4.44 -11.67
C VAL A 121 -1.12 4.70 -12.22
N ASN A 122 -1.44 5.93 -12.66
CA ASN A 122 -2.79 6.25 -13.15
C ASN A 122 -3.26 5.35 -14.29
N PRO A 123 -2.43 5.00 -15.29
CA PRO A 123 -2.90 4.09 -16.34
C PRO A 123 -3.37 2.73 -15.80
N ARG A 124 -2.75 2.25 -14.72
CA ARG A 124 -3.15 1.01 -14.05
C ARG A 124 -4.47 1.16 -13.29
N VAL A 125 -4.62 2.28 -12.59
CA VAL A 125 -5.86 2.61 -11.87
C VAL A 125 -7.03 2.67 -12.86
N GLU A 126 -6.85 3.36 -13.98
CA GLU A 126 -7.88 3.49 -15.03
C GLU A 126 -8.27 2.12 -15.59
N ALA A 127 -7.28 1.29 -15.89
CA ALA A 127 -7.52 -0.06 -16.40
C ALA A 127 -8.29 -0.93 -15.40
N LEU A 128 -7.95 -0.84 -14.10
CA LEU A 128 -8.69 -1.57 -13.06
C LEU A 128 -10.13 -1.07 -12.92
N ARG A 129 -10.34 0.24 -13.04
CA ARG A 129 -11.69 0.83 -13.06
C ARG A 129 -12.50 0.35 -14.27
N ASP A 130 -11.90 0.30 -15.44
CA ASP A 130 -12.58 -0.19 -16.65
C ASP A 130 -12.96 -1.67 -16.52
N LEU A 131 -12.09 -2.47 -15.92
CA LEU A 131 -12.40 -3.87 -15.61
C LEU A 131 -13.55 -3.98 -14.62
N ALA A 132 -13.51 -3.22 -13.54
CA ALA A 132 -14.56 -3.21 -12.50
C ALA A 132 -15.92 -2.79 -13.08
N ASN A 133 -15.92 -1.96 -14.15
CA ASN A 133 -17.13 -1.50 -14.84
C ASN A 133 -17.55 -2.39 -16.01
N GLY A 134 -16.90 -3.54 -16.20
CA GLY A 134 -17.23 -4.49 -17.26
C GLY A 134 -16.82 -4.06 -18.67
N LYS A 135 -15.98 -3.05 -18.81
CA LYS A 135 -15.45 -2.63 -20.11
C LYS A 135 -14.34 -3.60 -20.57
N LYS A 136 -14.59 -4.29 -21.65
CA LYS A 136 -13.81 -5.45 -22.13
C LYS A 136 -12.45 -5.13 -22.77
N ASN A 137 -11.77 -4.05 -22.46
CA ASN A 137 -10.62 -3.75 -23.29
C ASN A 137 -9.33 -3.37 -22.55
N ASN A 138 -8.79 -4.33 -21.78
CA ASN A 138 -7.37 -4.17 -21.41
C ASN A 138 -6.65 -5.51 -21.20
N LYS A 139 -6.72 -6.36 -22.23
CA LYS A 139 -5.90 -7.57 -22.33
C LYS A 139 -4.41 -7.28 -22.09
N ASN A 140 -3.95 -6.11 -22.54
CA ASN A 140 -2.56 -5.70 -22.41
C ASN A 140 -2.08 -5.51 -20.98
N ILE A 141 -2.95 -5.10 -20.04
CA ILE A 141 -2.55 -4.89 -18.65
C ILE A 141 -2.48 -6.22 -17.89
N TYR A 142 -3.44 -7.12 -18.12
CA TYR A 142 -3.34 -8.47 -17.56
C TYR A 142 -2.14 -9.24 -18.13
N ASP A 143 -1.85 -9.08 -19.41
CA ASP A 143 -0.66 -9.69 -20.04
C ASP A 143 0.63 -9.07 -19.50
N PHE A 144 0.61 -7.77 -19.23
CA PHE A 144 1.71 -7.06 -18.56
C PHE A 144 1.92 -7.61 -17.14
N TYR A 145 0.85 -7.71 -16.34
CA TYR A 145 0.93 -8.29 -15.00
C TYR A 145 1.39 -9.76 -15.06
N ARG A 146 0.89 -10.53 -16.03
CA ARG A 146 1.26 -11.93 -16.24
C ARG A 146 2.75 -12.11 -16.53
N LYS A 147 3.35 -11.23 -17.33
CA LYS A 147 4.79 -11.29 -17.63
C LYS A 147 5.65 -11.06 -16.38
N PHE A 148 5.27 -10.12 -15.54
CA PHE A 148 5.99 -9.85 -14.30
C PHE A 148 5.77 -10.94 -13.24
N THR A 149 4.56 -11.49 -13.18
CA THR A 149 4.26 -12.55 -12.21
C THR A 149 4.87 -13.90 -12.61
N ALA A 150 5.11 -14.15 -13.91
CA ALA A 150 5.74 -15.37 -14.37
C ALA A 150 7.22 -15.46 -13.96
N HIS A 151 7.89 -14.31 -13.81
CA HIS A 151 9.33 -14.27 -13.44
C HIS A 151 9.57 -14.58 -11.96
N ASP A 152 8.54 -14.44 -11.11
CA ASP A 152 8.66 -14.62 -9.65
C ASP A 152 8.30 -16.06 -9.21
N LYS A 153 8.05 -16.96 -10.15
CA LYS A 153 7.77 -18.38 -9.82
C LYS A 153 9.03 -19.19 -9.47
N THR A 154 10.20 -18.53 -9.50
CA THR A 154 11.49 -19.19 -9.29
C THR A 154 12.14 -18.91 -7.92
N ILE A 155 11.41 -18.33 -6.95
CA ILE A 155 11.92 -18.14 -5.58
C ILE A 155 10.97 -18.76 -4.56
#